data_249e076947987f81f149b53c4647bd5c
#
_entry.id   249e076947987f81f149b53c4647bd5c
#
_cell.length_a   1.000
_cell.length_b   1.000
_cell.length_c   1.000
_cell.angle_alpha   90.00
_cell.angle_beta   90.00
_cell.angle_gamma   90.00
#
_symmetry.space_group_name_H-M   'P 1'
#
loop_
_entity.id
_entity.type
_entity.pdbx_description
1 polymer ?
#
loop_
_entity_poly.entity_id
_entity_poly.type
_entity_poly.pdbx_seq_one_letter_code
_entity_poly.pdbx_strand_id
1 'polypeptide(L)'
;MLNSNWINYAKPFAMLLLMVGLRITAVNAQTGNSFAYNDTAFLLNGKPFQMISGEIHYPRVPKEAWRHRMKMAKAMGINTIGTYVFWNVHEPQKGKYDFSGNNDIAAFVKIAQEEGLWVVLRPSPYVCAEWEFGGYPYWLQNEKGLQVRSRETKYIQAYRQYIMQIGKQLATLQIHKGGNIILVQVENEYGSYSNDKEYLELNRKMFVEAGFDGTLYTCDPAKDVDKGHLPGLFPAVNGLDKPSQMKSLVRKYNNGKGPFFIAEWYPAWFDWWGEKHHTVPAENYSGKLDTVLAAGISINMYMFHGGTTRGFMNGANYYDSSGYEPQISSYDYDAPLDEAGNATPKFWQFRNAISKNLPAGTVLPDVPSAKKVISIPAITLKKQVSIFDVLPKSKSSSNPLTFEALNQAYGYVLYRTTLNGGKAGILKIKELRDYGIVMINGKRVGILDRRLRQDSLFLKLPAGKITIDILVENLGRVNFGPHLLKNLKGITQSVLFNGNELKGWQMFSLPFEKLDGINFTATAKKSDAPVLKHGEFTLEETGDTYLDMSKWGKGCVWINGHNLGRYWEIGPQQTIYVPAEWLKKGKNELIVFELIHTDKTLLDAVTQPELNKLRK
;
A
#
# COMPACT_ATOMS: atom_id res chain seq x y z
N MET A 1 -89.00 -40.21 37.90
CA MET A 1 -88.29 -39.32 38.83
C MET A 1 -86.87 -39.25 38.43
N LEU A 2 -86.32 -38.01 38.35
CA LEU A 2 -84.96 -37.58 38.15
C LEU A 2 -84.55 -37.27 36.70
N ASN A 3 -84.68 -36.12 36.49
CA ASN A 3 -84.17 -34.93 35.73
C ASN A 3 -82.74 -35.04 35.23
N SER A 4 -82.60 -34.94 33.94
CA SER A 4 -81.99 -33.92 33.00
C SER A 4 -81.16 -32.84 33.66
N ASN A 5 -79.91 -32.74 33.15
CA ASN A 5 -79.22 -31.44 32.82
C ASN A 5 -77.82 -31.76 32.28
N TRP A 6 -77.71 -31.85 30.96
CA TRP A 6 -76.47 -31.83 30.21
C TRP A 6 -76.67 -30.96 29.00
N ILE A 7 -76.55 -29.64 29.20
CA ILE A 7 -76.32 -28.65 28.10
C ILE A 7 -75.59 -27.49 28.72
N ASN A 8 -74.48 -27.12 28.09
CA ASN A 8 -73.71 -25.83 28.13
C ASN A 8 -72.26 -25.87 28.68
N TYR A 9 -71.36 -26.59 27.98
CA TYR A 9 -69.94 -26.30 28.11
C TYR A 9 -69.17 -26.49 26.80
N ALA A 10 -69.77 -26.20 25.63
CA ALA A 10 -69.09 -26.39 24.34
C ALA A 10 -68.86 -25.08 23.50
N LYS A 11 -68.94 -23.88 24.06
CA LYS A 11 -68.82 -22.63 23.26
C LYS A 11 -67.68 -21.67 23.57
N PRO A 12 -66.84 -21.80 24.61
CA PRO A 12 -65.65 -20.88 24.63
C PRO A 12 -64.36 -21.45 24.02
N PHE A 13 -64.31 -22.77 23.65
CA PHE A 13 -63.02 -23.34 23.15
C PHE A 13 -62.75 -23.13 21.64
N ALA A 14 -63.79 -22.90 20.84
CA ALA A 14 -63.67 -22.67 19.41
C ALA A 14 -63.25 -21.22 19.08
N MET A 15 -63.45 -20.24 19.95
CA MET A 15 -63.10 -18.85 19.74
C MET A 15 -61.69 -18.50 20.18
N LEU A 16 -61.05 -19.33 21.01
CA LEU A 16 -59.67 -19.16 21.46
C LEU A 16 -58.65 -19.72 20.45
N LEU A 17 -59.05 -20.70 19.63
CA LEU A 17 -58.20 -21.27 18.58
C LEU A 17 -58.14 -20.43 17.30
N LEU A 18 -59.09 -19.54 17.05
CA LEU A 18 -59.06 -18.62 15.92
C LEU A 18 -58.24 -17.36 16.18
N MET A 19 -57.93 -16.99 17.44
CA MET A 19 -57.08 -15.83 17.77
C MET A 19 -55.60 -16.19 17.96
N VAL A 20 -55.23 -17.46 18.02
CA VAL A 20 -53.84 -17.92 18.04
C VAL A 20 -53.29 -18.14 16.64
N GLY A 21 -54.16 -18.32 15.62
CA GLY A 21 -53.78 -18.57 14.24
C GLY A 21 -53.41 -17.30 13.42
N LEU A 22 -53.57 -16.09 13.96
CA LEU A 22 -53.32 -14.83 13.21
C LEU A 22 -52.14 -13.99 13.74
N ARG A 23 -51.26 -14.60 14.53
CA ARG A 23 -50.01 -13.96 14.98
C ARG A 23 -48.75 -14.65 14.49
N ILE A 24 -48.79 -15.33 13.37
CA ILE A 24 -47.58 -15.83 12.71
C ILE A 24 -47.55 -15.20 11.33
N THR A 25 -46.54 -14.42 11.14
CA THR A 25 -45.95 -13.84 9.93
C THR A 25 -46.00 -12.32 9.84
N ALA A 26 -45.44 -11.66 10.83
CA ALA A 26 -44.57 -10.56 10.48
C ALA A 26 -43.13 -11.01 10.84
N VAL A 27 -42.64 -12.01 10.16
CA VAL A 27 -41.22 -12.07 9.91
C VAL A 27 -40.95 -10.79 9.11
N ASN A 28 -40.48 -9.73 9.80
CA ASN A 28 -39.76 -8.67 9.13
C ASN A 28 -38.65 -9.37 8.37
N ALA A 29 -38.92 -9.71 7.13
CA ALA A 29 -37.86 -9.85 6.16
C ALA A 29 -37.17 -8.48 6.22
N GLN A 30 -36.11 -8.39 7.00
CA GLN A 30 -35.14 -7.35 6.93
C GLN A 30 -34.69 -7.40 5.47
N THR A 31 -35.35 -6.60 4.62
CA THR A 31 -34.95 -6.47 3.21
C THR A 31 -33.58 -5.86 3.26
N GLY A 32 -32.55 -6.73 3.21
CA GLY A 32 -31.16 -6.31 3.18
C GLY A 32 -31.00 -5.33 2.01
N ASN A 33 -30.10 -4.35 2.17
CA ASN A 33 -29.77 -3.46 1.08
C ASN A 33 -29.37 -4.27 -0.16
N SER A 34 -29.71 -3.78 -1.35
CA SER A 34 -29.37 -4.42 -2.63
C SER A 34 -28.57 -3.47 -3.52
N PHE A 35 -27.61 -4.03 -4.24
CA PHE A 35 -26.86 -3.30 -5.26
C PHE A 35 -26.89 -4.10 -6.55
N ALA A 36 -27.22 -3.41 -7.65
CA ALA A 36 -27.29 -3.98 -8.97
C ALA A 36 -26.93 -2.89 -10.02
N TYR A 37 -27.02 -3.22 -11.27
CA TYR A 37 -26.94 -2.24 -12.36
C TYR A 37 -27.90 -2.61 -13.50
N ASN A 38 -28.26 -1.62 -14.26
CA ASN A 38 -29.02 -1.77 -15.51
C ASN A 38 -28.20 -1.20 -16.69
N ASP A 39 -28.84 -1.04 -17.83
CA ASP A 39 -28.21 -0.59 -19.07
C ASP A 39 -27.61 0.83 -19.01
N THR A 40 -27.92 1.61 -17.98
CA THR A 40 -27.54 3.03 -17.89
C THR A 40 -26.89 3.43 -16.58
N ALA A 41 -27.23 2.77 -15.45
CA ALA A 41 -26.87 3.21 -14.11
C ALA A 41 -26.65 2.06 -13.14
N PHE A 42 -25.91 2.32 -12.09
CA PHE A 42 -25.96 1.51 -10.86
C PHE A 42 -27.28 1.76 -10.13
N LEU A 43 -27.73 0.75 -9.40
CA LEU A 43 -28.96 0.77 -8.61
C LEU A 43 -28.66 0.38 -7.17
N LEU A 44 -29.00 1.25 -6.24
CA LEU A 44 -28.98 0.98 -4.81
C LEU A 44 -30.43 0.89 -4.31
N ASN A 45 -30.83 -0.27 -3.80
CA ASN A 45 -32.22 -0.55 -3.40
C ASN A 45 -33.24 -0.24 -4.53
N GLY A 46 -32.87 -0.61 -5.76
CA GLY A 46 -33.66 -0.38 -6.96
C GLY A 46 -33.71 1.06 -7.50
N LYS A 47 -33.05 2.01 -6.83
CA LYS A 47 -33.00 3.42 -7.27
C LYS A 47 -31.66 3.75 -7.92
N PRO A 48 -31.64 4.63 -8.95
CA PRO A 48 -30.38 5.07 -9.54
C PRO A 48 -29.41 5.61 -8.48
N PHE A 49 -28.17 5.15 -8.57
CA PHE A 49 -27.09 5.50 -7.64
C PHE A 49 -25.84 5.90 -8.40
N GLN A 50 -25.43 7.15 -8.27
CA GLN A 50 -24.13 7.59 -8.77
C GLN A 50 -23.08 7.39 -7.68
N MET A 51 -22.14 6.50 -7.95
CA MET A 51 -21.04 6.20 -7.03
C MET A 51 -19.95 7.26 -7.16
N ILE A 52 -19.74 8.00 -6.08
CA ILE A 52 -18.63 8.96 -5.92
C ILE A 52 -17.70 8.33 -4.88
N SER A 53 -16.69 7.62 -5.36
CA SER A 53 -15.76 6.88 -4.52
C SER A 53 -14.43 7.61 -4.38
N GLY A 54 -13.78 7.41 -3.24
CA GLY A 54 -12.41 7.83 -2.97
C GLY A 54 -11.55 6.67 -2.51
N GLU A 55 -10.40 6.48 -3.15
CA GLU A 55 -9.46 5.42 -2.80
C GLU A 55 -8.68 5.79 -1.54
N ILE A 56 -8.65 4.87 -0.57
CA ILE A 56 -7.83 4.91 0.66
C ILE A 56 -7.21 3.55 0.86
N HIS A 57 -5.89 3.47 0.93
CA HIS A 57 -5.19 2.23 1.23
C HIS A 57 -4.98 2.09 2.74
N TYR A 58 -5.72 1.17 3.39
CA TYR A 58 -5.69 1.00 4.85
C TYR A 58 -4.27 0.80 5.43
N PRO A 59 -3.29 0.12 4.77
CA PRO A 59 -1.97 -0.04 5.35
C PRO A 59 -1.13 1.25 5.36
N ARG A 60 -1.50 2.25 4.55
CA ARG A 60 -0.83 3.56 4.50
C ARG A 60 -1.32 4.54 5.57
N VAL A 61 -2.35 4.18 6.32
CA VAL A 61 -2.99 5.02 7.34
C VAL A 61 -2.97 4.28 8.67
N PRO A 62 -2.59 4.90 9.80
CA PRO A 62 -2.74 4.28 11.12
C PRO A 62 -4.19 3.86 11.37
N LYS A 63 -4.40 2.69 11.96
CA LYS A 63 -5.74 2.14 12.25
C LYS A 63 -6.63 3.15 13.00
N GLU A 64 -6.06 3.84 13.96
CA GLU A 64 -6.73 4.82 14.81
C GLU A 64 -7.22 6.05 14.02
N ALA A 65 -6.60 6.32 12.87
CA ALA A 65 -6.95 7.42 11.98
C ALA A 65 -7.97 7.06 10.88
N TRP A 66 -8.32 5.77 10.68
CA TRP A 66 -9.23 5.34 9.61
C TRP A 66 -10.58 6.04 9.68
N ARG A 67 -11.19 6.12 10.87
CA ARG A 67 -12.48 6.78 11.06
C ARG A 67 -12.45 8.26 10.69
N HIS A 68 -11.36 8.95 11.04
CA HIS A 68 -11.19 10.35 10.63
C HIS A 68 -11.18 10.48 9.11
N ARG A 69 -10.46 9.62 8.39
CA ARG A 69 -10.41 9.64 6.92
C ARG A 69 -11.79 9.36 6.30
N MET A 70 -12.59 8.45 6.88
CA MET A 70 -13.97 8.18 6.45
C MET A 70 -14.87 9.40 6.64
N LYS A 71 -14.77 10.09 7.78
CA LYS A 71 -15.52 11.34 8.02
C LYS A 71 -15.12 12.45 7.04
N MET A 72 -13.83 12.60 6.74
CA MET A 72 -13.36 13.55 5.73
C MET A 72 -13.90 13.21 4.33
N ALA A 73 -13.92 11.94 3.95
CA ALA A 73 -14.49 11.49 2.69
C ALA A 73 -15.98 11.91 2.60
N LYS A 74 -16.74 11.60 3.63
CA LYS A 74 -18.16 11.95 3.70
C LYS A 74 -18.41 13.46 3.65
N ALA A 75 -17.57 14.23 4.36
CA ALA A 75 -17.62 15.68 4.34
C ALA A 75 -17.30 16.25 2.94
N MET A 76 -16.47 15.61 2.13
CA MET A 76 -16.23 16.01 0.73
C MET A 76 -17.40 15.66 -0.20
N GLY A 77 -18.33 14.80 0.23
CA GLY A 77 -19.46 14.33 -0.59
C GLY A 77 -19.23 12.95 -1.21
N ILE A 78 -18.16 12.27 -0.83
CA ILE A 78 -17.90 10.86 -1.18
C ILE A 78 -18.93 9.97 -0.48
N ASN A 79 -19.51 9.03 -1.20
CA ASN A 79 -20.48 8.06 -0.70
C ASN A 79 -19.94 6.62 -0.66
N THR A 80 -18.76 6.39 -1.20
CA THR A 80 -18.14 5.07 -1.36
C THR A 80 -16.63 5.16 -1.13
N ILE A 81 -16.02 4.15 -0.54
CA ILE A 81 -14.57 4.03 -0.38
C ILE A 81 -14.05 2.92 -1.27
N GLY A 82 -13.04 3.22 -2.10
CA GLY A 82 -12.23 2.23 -2.79
C GLY A 82 -11.05 1.78 -1.94
N THR A 83 -10.71 0.50 -1.96
CA THR A 83 -9.47 0.02 -1.35
C THR A 83 -8.98 -1.27 -1.98
N TYR A 84 -7.66 -1.35 -2.18
CA TYR A 84 -6.98 -2.60 -2.47
C TYR A 84 -6.85 -3.48 -1.22
N VAL A 85 -6.65 -4.79 -1.45
CA VAL A 85 -6.19 -5.74 -0.43
C VAL A 85 -4.81 -6.24 -0.84
N PHE A 86 -3.82 -6.06 0.00
CA PHE A 86 -2.41 -6.30 -0.32
C PHE A 86 -1.97 -7.69 0.12
N TRP A 87 -1.67 -8.58 -0.82
CA TRP A 87 -1.30 -9.97 -0.48
C TRP A 87 -0.07 -10.06 0.42
N ASN A 88 1.00 -9.31 0.12
CA ASN A 88 2.23 -9.33 0.93
C ASN A 88 2.07 -8.76 2.35
N VAL A 89 1.02 -7.96 2.58
CA VAL A 89 0.66 -7.48 3.93
C VAL A 89 0.02 -8.60 4.73
N HIS A 90 -0.87 -9.36 4.10
CA HIS A 90 -1.63 -10.42 4.77
C HIS A 90 -0.92 -11.76 4.83
N GLU A 91 0.01 -12.05 3.91
CA GLU A 91 0.81 -13.28 3.89
C GLU A 91 2.30 -12.95 3.72
N PRO A 92 2.93 -12.30 4.72
CA PRO A 92 4.34 -11.90 4.66
C PRO A 92 5.29 -13.09 4.57
N GLN A 93 4.88 -14.26 5.04
CA GLN A 93 5.57 -15.53 4.88
C GLN A 93 4.57 -16.58 4.40
N LYS A 94 4.99 -17.47 3.51
CA LYS A 94 4.13 -18.50 2.92
C LYS A 94 3.35 -19.27 3.97
N GLY A 95 2.02 -19.22 3.88
CA GLY A 95 1.08 -19.88 4.80
C GLY A 95 0.88 -19.18 6.15
N LYS A 96 1.52 -18.03 6.40
CA LYS A 96 1.33 -17.26 7.64
C LYS A 96 0.55 -15.99 7.35
N TYR A 97 -0.71 -15.99 7.75
CA TYR A 97 -1.64 -14.89 7.52
C TYR A 97 -1.74 -13.97 8.73
N ASP A 98 -1.82 -12.66 8.47
CA ASP A 98 -2.05 -11.63 9.49
C ASP A 98 -3.19 -10.70 9.07
N PHE A 99 -4.22 -10.62 9.90
CA PHE A 99 -5.37 -9.72 9.79
C PHE A 99 -5.56 -8.91 11.07
N SER A 100 -4.49 -8.65 11.81
CA SER A 100 -4.51 -7.95 13.08
C SER A 100 -3.99 -6.51 12.98
N GLY A 101 -4.28 -5.68 13.98
CA GLY A 101 -3.75 -4.32 14.07
C GLY A 101 -4.05 -3.49 12.82
N ASN A 102 -3.02 -2.94 12.20
CA ASN A 102 -3.14 -2.15 10.96
C ASN A 102 -3.47 -3.00 9.71
N ASN A 103 -3.42 -4.34 9.83
CA ASN A 103 -3.77 -5.28 8.76
C ASN A 103 -5.23 -5.77 8.85
N ASP A 104 -6.05 -5.25 9.78
CA ASP A 104 -7.43 -5.64 9.98
C ASP A 104 -8.36 -4.97 8.95
N ILE A 105 -8.33 -5.48 7.72
CA ILE A 105 -9.16 -4.99 6.60
C ILE A 105 -10.66 -5.12 6.89
N ALA A 106 -11.09 -6.13 7.66
CA ALA A 106 -12.49 -6.28 8.02
C ALA A 106 -12.97 -5.14 8.94
N ALA A 107 -12.12 -4.71 9.90
CA ALA A 107 -12.41 -3.53 10.71
C ALA A 107 -12.45 -2.25 9.86
N PHE A 108 -11.55 -2.08 8.88
CA PHE A 108 -11.58 -0.94 7.97
C PHE A 108 -12.91 -0.86 7.20
N VAL A 109 -13.38 -1.97 6.64
CA VAL A 109 -14.66 -2.06 5.92
C VAL A 109 -15.85 -1.76 6.85
N LYS A 110 -15.83 -2.28 8.08
CA LYS A 110 -16.88 -2.03 9.08
C LYS A 110 -16.92 -0.57 9.53
N ILE A 111 -15.76 0.08 9.71
CA ILE A 111 -15.69 1.52 10.02
C ILE A 111 -16.31 2.34 8.89
N ALA A 112 -16.08 1.98 7.62
CA ALA A 112 -16.74 2.63 6.50
C ALA A 112 -18.28 2.45 6.57
N GLN A 113 -18.77 1.26 6.93
CA GLN A 113 -20.20 0.99 7.14
C GLN A 113 -20.79 1.84 8.27
N GLU A 114 -20.11 1.92 9.40
CA GLU A 114 -20.53 2.71 10.56
C GLU A 114 -20.63 4.21 10.24
N GLU A 115 -19.73 4.71 9.38
CA GLU A 115 -19.79 6.09 8.87
C GLU A 115 -20.79 6.26 7.71
N GLY A 116 -21.51 5.19 7.30
CA GLY A 116 -22.51 5.21 6.23
C GLY A 116 -21.92 5.34 4.84
N LEU A 117 -20.76 4.71 4.60
CA LEU A 117 -20.06 4.65 3.32
C LEU A 117 -20.13 3.22 2.74
N TRP A 118 -20.34 3.12 1.44
CA TRP A 118 -20.21 1.87 0.70
C TRP A 118 -18.74 1.56 0.40
N VAL A 119 -18.46 0.34 -0.05
CA VAL A 119 -17.08 -0.08 -0.36
C VAL A 119 -17.01 -0.72 -1.74
N VAL A 120 -16.04 -0.27 -2.54
CA VAL A 120 -15.49 -0.96 -3.72
C VAL A 120 -14.24 -1.71 -3.27
N LEU A 121 -14.33 -3.03 -3.24
CA LEU A 121 -13.23 -3.89 -2.81
C LEU A 121 -12.39 -4.33 -4.02
N ARG A 122 -11.05 -4.23 -3.91
CA ARG A 122 -10.11 -4.57 -4.97
C ARG A 122 -9.11 -5.63 -4.45
N PRO A 123 -9.54 -6.92 -4.26
CA PRO A 123 -8.79 -7.93 -3.52
C PRO A 123 -7.91 -8.83 -4.38
N SER A 124 -7.72 -8.49 -5.66
CA SER A 124 -6.88 -9.26 -6.56
C SER A 124 -5.43 -9.34 -6.09
N PRO A 125 -4.69 -10.41 -6.42
CA PRO A 125 -3.33 -10.62 -5.93
C PRO A 125 -2.35 -9.54 -6.38
N TYR A 126 -2.59 -8.93 -7.54
CA TYR A 126 -1.83 -7.82 -8.08
C TYR A 126 -2.60 -6.51 -7.90
N VAL A 127 -1.98 -5.55 -7.26
CA VAL A 127 -2.58 -4.24 -6.97
C VAL A 127 -1.84 -3.07 -7.61
N CYS A 128 -0.63 -3.25 -8.13
CA CYS A 128 0.25 -2.17 -8.56
C CYS A 128 0.56 -1.19 -7.42
N ALA A 129 -0.21 -0.12 -7.30
CA ALA A 129 -0.35 0.82 -6.17
C ALA A 129 0.97 1.42 -5.67
N GLU A 130 2.02 1.48 -6.49
CA GLU A 130 3.37 1.93 -6.09
C GLU A 130 3.83 1.22 -4.81
N TRP A 131 3.38 -0.03 -4.68
CA TRP A 131 3.62 -0.89 -3.54
C TRP A 131 4.64 -1.97 -3.87
N GLU A 132 5.43 -2.39 -2.89
CA GLU A 132 6.45 -3.43 -3.00
C GLU A 132 5.93 -4.64 -3.79
N PHE A 133 6.59 -4.93 -4.93
CA PHE A 133 6.25 -6.04 -5.84
C PHE A 133 4.79 -6.03 -6.36
N GLY A 134 4.15 -4.85 -6.41
CA GLY A 134 2.75 -4.72 -6.81
C GLY A 134 1.77 -5.48 -5.91
N GLY A 135 2.12 -5.67 -4.64
CA GLY A 135 1.35 -6.39 -3.64
C GLY A 135 1.66 -7.88 -3.51
N TYR A 136 2.45 -8.44 -4.41
CA TYR A 136 2.86 -9.85 -4.31
C TYR A 136 3.82 -10.10 -3.16
N PRO A 137 3.71 -11.22 -2.45
CA PRO A 137 4.71 -11.61 -1.47
C PRO A 137 6.00 -12.10 -2.15
N TYR A 138 7.14 -11.69 -1.61
CA TYR A 138 8.48 -11.99 -2.16
C TYR A 138 8.76 -13.49 -2.37
N TRP A 139 8.19 -14.34 -1.51
CA TRP A 139 8.41 -15.79 -1.54
C TRP A 139 7.89 -16.48 -2.80
N LEU A 140 7.00 -15.83 -3.56
CA LEU A 140 6.61 -16.32 -4.89
C LEU A 140 7.80 -16.41 -5.85
N GLN A 141 8.82 -15.57 -5.70
CA GLN A 141 10.03 -15.60 -6.52
C GLN A 141 10.97 -16.77 -6.19
N ASN A 142 10.77 -17.45 -5.06
CA ASN A 142 11.49 -18.69 -4.72
C ASN A 142 10.93 -19.92 -5.47
N GLU A 143 9.74 -19.83 -6.03
CA GLU A 143 9.11 -20.92 -6.76
C GLU A 143 9.63 -20.98 -8.20
N LYS A 144 10.50 -21.93 -8.47
CA LYS A 144 11.11 -22.08 -9.80
C LYS A 144 10.05 -22.27 -10.89
N GLY A 145 10.10 -21.41 -11.91
CA GLY A 145 9.21 -21.44 -13.07
C GLY A 145 7.83 -20.84 -12.84
N LEU A 146 7.57 -20.26 -11.65
CA LEU A 146 6.32 -19.57 -11.37
C LEU A 146 6.17 -18.35 -12.28
N GLN A 147 4.97 -18.18 -12.84
CA GLN A 147 4.58 -17.02 -13.63
C GLN A 147 3.30 -16.43 -13.03
N VAL A 148 3.42 -15.23 -12.48
CA VAL A 148 2.25 -14.48 -11.97
C VAL A 148 1.31 -14.08 -13.10
N ARG A 149 0.05 -13.80 -12.75
CA ARG A 149 -0.98 -13.32 -13.69
C ARG A 149 -1.14 -14.24 -14.90
N SER A 150 -1.07 -15.55 -14.67
CA SER A 150 -1.19 -16.58 -15.68
C SER A 150 -1.88 -17.83 -15.11
N ARG A 151 -2.15 -18.82 -15.96
CA ARG A 151 -2.72 -20.11 -15.55
C ARG A 151 -1.66 -21.09 -15.03
N GLU A 152 -0.44 -20.63 -14.71
CA GLU A 152 0.61 -21.49 -14.17
C GLU A 152 0.15 -22.08 -12.82
N THR A 153 0.29 -23.41 -12.70
CA THR A 153 -0.35 -24.19 -11.62
C THR A 153 0.05 -23.74 -10.21
N LYS A 154 1.35 -23.48 -9.98
CA LYS A 154 1.85 -23.08 -8.64
C LYS A 154 1.32 -21.70 -8.25
N TYR A 155 1.27 -20.78 -9.21
CA TYR A 155 0.71 -19.45 -9.01
C TYR A 155 -0.78 -19.54 -8.68
N ILE A 156 -1.56 -20.30 -9.46
CA ILE A 156 -2.99 -20.47 -9.22
C ILE A 156 -3.27 -21.14 -7.86
N GLN A 157 -2.46 -22.12 -7.46
CA GLN A 157 -2.60 -22.74 -6.14
C GLN A 157 -2.34 -21.74 -5.00
N ALA A 158 -1.28 -20.94 -5.08
CA ALA A 158 -0.96 -19.92 -4.10
C ALA A 158 -2.04 -18.82 -4.06
N TYR A 159 -2.46 -18.34 -5.23
CA TYR A 159 -3.53 -17.36 -5.37
C TYR A 159 -4.86 -17.85 -4.78
N ARG A 160 -5.25 -19.10 -5.10
CA ARG A 160 -6.49 -19.69 -4.53
C ARG A 160 -6.44 -19.70 -3.00
N GLN A 161 -5.31 -20.10 -2.40
CA GLN A 161 -5.15 -20.07 -0.95
C GLN A 161 -5.33 -18.67 -0.38
N TYR A 162 -4.71 -17.66 -0.99
CA TYR A 162 -4.83 -16.26 -0.61
C TYR A 162 -6.28 -15.78 -0.68
N ILE A 163 -6.95 -15.90 -1.84
CA ILE A 163 -8.29 -15.35 -2.03
C ILE A 163 -9.33 -16.04 -1.11
N MET A 164 -9.14 -17.34 -0.82
CA MET A 164 -9.98 -18.03 0.15
C MET A 164 -9.81 -17.47 1.58
N GLN A 165 -8.61 -17.04 1.98
CA GLN A 165 -8.43 -16.37 3.28
C GLN A 165 -9.06 -14.98 3.30
N ILE A 166 -8.95 -14.23 2.20
CA ILE A 166 -9.63 -12.94 2.05
C ILE A 166 -11.15 -13.12 2.11
N GLY A 167 -11.69 -14.13 1.43
CA GLY A 167 -13.11 -14.47 1.48
C GLY A 167 -13.62 -14.72 2.90
N LYS A 168 -12.85 -15.45 3.73
CA LYS A 168 -13.19 -15.68 5.14
C LYS A 168 -13.34 -14.38 5.94
N GLN A 169 -12.55 -13.36 5.61
CA GLN A 169 -12.59 -12.07 6.31
C GLN A 169 -13.72 -11.15 5.80
N LEU A 170 -13.99 -11.16 4.48
CA LEU A 170 -14.75 -10.09 3.83
C LEU A 170 -16.03 -10.55 3.13
N ALA A 171 -16.18 -11.83 2.78
CA ALA A 171 -17.32 -12.27 1.96
C ALA A 171 -18.68 -12.03 2.61
N THR A 172 -18.76 -12.06 3.96
CA THR A 172 -19.98 -11.77 4.72
C THR A 172 -20.29 -10.27 4.81
N LEU A 173 -19.35 -9.40 4.43
CA LEU A 173 -19.53 -7.95 4.45
C LEU A 173 -20.08 -7.39 3.12
N GLN A 174 -20.49 -8.26 2.19
CA GLN A 174 -21.17 -7.83 0.97
C GLN A 174 -22.60 -7.34 1.27
N ILE A 175 -23.07 -6.39 0.46
CA ILE A 175 -24.34 -5.67 0.69
C ILE A 175 -25.54 -6.62 0.83
N HIS A 176 -25.66 -7.65 0.00
CA HIS A 176 -26.76 -8.64 0.04
C HIS A 176 -26.69 -9.58 1.25
N LYS A 177 -25.56 -9.55 2.00
CA LYS A 177 -25.37 -10.26 3.27
C LYS A 177 -25.44 -9.33 4.50
N GLY A 178 -25.88 -8.06 4.28
CA GLY A 178 -26.04 -7.07 5.34
C GLY A 178 -24.83 -6.18 5.60
N GLY A 179 -23.76 -6.32 4.82
CA GLY A 179 -22.57 -5.45 4.85
C GLY A 179 -22.68 -4.26 3.91
N ASN A 180 -21.54 -3.67 3.56
CA ASN A 180 -21.44 -2.47 2.74
C ASN A 180 -20.53 -2.61 1.51
N ILE A 181 -20.00 -3.79 1.22
CA ILE A 181 -19.25 -4.04 -0.02
C ILE A 181 -20.25 -4.17 -1.18
N ILE A 182 -20.22 -3.22 -2.12
CA ILE A 182 -21.14 -3.16 -3.26
C ILE A 182 -20.54 -3.67 -4.56
N LEU A 183 -19.23 -3.53 -4.75
CA LEU A 183 -18.50 -3.96 -5.94
C LEU A 183 -17.22 -4.69 -5.55
N VAL A 184 -16.85 -5.71 -6.34
CA VAL A 184 -15.57 -6.42 -6.17
C VAL A 184 -14.86 -6.49 -7.51
N GLN A 185 -13.62 -5.99 -7.56
CA GLN A 185 -12.80 -5.96 -8.76
C GLN A 185 -12.11 -7.30 -9.01
N VAL A 186 -12.22 -7.80 -10.22
CA VAL A 186 -11.49 -8.97 -10.72
C VAL A 186 -10.26 -8.51 -11.48
N GLU A 187 -9.07 -8.88 -11.01
CA GLU A 187 -7.76 -8.44 -11.51
C GLU A 187 -7.53 -6.91 -11.41
N ASN A 188 -6.43 -6.41 -11.89
CA ASN A 188 -6.13 -4.98 -12.00
C ASN A 188 -5.32 -4.71 -13.26
N GLU A 189 -5.89 -3.93 -14.19
CA GLU A 189 -5.24 -3.53 -15.45
C GLU A 189 -4.62 -4.73 -16.20
N TYR A 190 -5.36 -5.83 -16.26
CA TYR A 190 -4.85 -7.05 -16.84
C TYR A 190 -4.52 -6.89 -18.32
N GLY A 191 -5.27 -6.06 -19.04
CA GLY A 191 -5.05 -5.77 -20.45
C GLY A 191 -3.69 -5.14 -20.76
N SER A 192 -3.09 -4.42 -19.78
CA SER A 192 -1.72 -3.89 -19.89
C SER A 192 -0.65 -4.97 -19.70
N TYR A 193 -1.02 -6.14 -19.21
CA TYR A 193 -0.10 -7.25 -18.93
C TYR A 193 -0.26 -8.40 -19.93
N SER A 194 -1.52 -8.81 -20.22
CA SER A 194 -1.85 -9.95 -21.07
C SER A 194 -3.28 -9.86 -21.61
N ASN A 195 -3.70 -10.90 -22.36
CA ASN A 195 -5.04 -11.02 -22.94
C ASN A 195 -5.68 -12.42 -22.73
N ASP A 196 -5.20 -13.21 -21.75
CA ASP A 196 -5.70 -14.55 -21.47
C ASP A 196 -7.07 -14.52 -20.79
N LYS A 197 -8.15 -14.65 -21.58
CA LYS A 197 -9.53 -14.64 -21.09
C LYS A 197 -9.86 -15.84 -20.19
N GLU A 198 -9.20 -16.99 -20.39
CA GLU A 198 -9.39 -18.16 -19.53
C GLU A 198 -8.80 -17.93 -18.15
N TYR A 199 -7.68 -17.20 -18.05
CA TYR A 199 -7.14 -16.77 -16.76
C TYR A 199 -8.11 -15.82 -16.03
N LEU A 200 -8.70 -14.84 -16.73
CA LEU A 200 -9.69 -13.93 -16.12
C LEU A 200 -10.94 -14.68 -15.65
N GLU A 201 -11.43 -15.65 -16.46
CA GLU A 201 -12.57 -16.49 -16.07
C GLU A 201 -12.23 -17.38 -14.85
N LEU A 202 -11.00 -17.88 -14.78
CA LEU A 202 -10.53 -18.62 -13.60
C LEU A 202 -10.52 -17.73 -12.37
N ASN A 203 -10.08 -16.48 -12.49
CA ASN A 203 -10.14 -15.50 -11.39
C ASN A 203 -11.59 -15.31 -10.93
N ARG A 204 -12.53 -15.04 -11.85
CA ARG A 204 -13.95 -14.88 -11.53
C ARG A 204 -14.49 -16.09 -10.74
N LYS A 205 -14.17 -17.30 -11.17
CA LYS A 205 -14.58 -18.53 -10.49
C LYS A 205 -14.00 -18.62 -9.07
N MET A 206 -12.71 -18.32 -8.91
CA MET A 206 -12.07 -18.34 -7.58
C MET A 206 -12.66 -17.30 -6.62
N PHE A 207 -13.06 -16.13 -7.13
CA PHE A 207 -13.75 -15.13 -6.32
C PHE A 207 -15.10 -15.63 -5.84
N VAL A 208 -15.92 -16.24 -6.72
CA VAL A 208 -17.20 -16.82 -6.34
C VAL A 208 -17.02 -17.97 -5.33
N GLU A 209 -16.03 -18.85 -5.54
CA GLU A 209 -15.68 -19.91 -4.59
C GLU A 209 -15.26 -19.36 -3.23
N ALA A 210 -14.57 -18.21 -3.19
CA ALA A 210 -14.19 -17.53 -1.95
C ALA A 210 -15.37 -16.80 -1.27
N GLY A 211 -16.56 -16.84 -1.89
CA GLY A 211 -17.80 -16.27 -1.36
C GLY A 211 -18.11 -14.85 -1.83
N PHE A 212 -17.36 -14.31 -2.79
CA PHE A 212 -17.67 -13.03 -3.45
C PHE A 212 -18.63 -13.27 -4.62
N ASP A 213 -19.91 -13.37 -4.28
CA ASP A 213 -21.02 -13.68 -5.17
C ASP A 213 -21.89 -12.45 -5.52
N GLY A 214 -21.49 -11.27 -5.07
CA GLY A 214 -22.08 -9.99 -5.44
C GLY A 214 -21.65 -9.48 -6.82
N THR A 215 -21.76 -8.17 -7.04
CA THR A 215 -21.41 -7.55 -8.32
C THR A 215 -19.91 -7.51 -8.55
N LEU A 216 -19.44 -8.20 -9.58
CA LEU A 216 -18.05 -8.23 -10.03
C LEU A 216 -17.82 -7.34 -11.26
N TYR A 217 -16.62 -6.80 -11.42
CA TYR A 217 -16.23 -5.99 -12.58
C TYR A 217 -14.75 -6.13 -12.93
N THR A 218 -14.36 -5.73 -14.16
CA THR A 218 -12.96 -5.56 -14.57
C THR A 218 -12.63 -4.09 -14.79
N CYS A 219 -11.37 -3.71 -14.64
CA CYS A 219 -10.94 -2.35 -14.98
C CYS A 219 -9.58 -2.36 -15.69
N ASP A 220 -9.48 -1.52 -16.72
CA ASP A 220 -8.28 -1.39 -17.54
C ASP A 220 -8.10 0.04 -18.04
N PRO A 221 -6.86 0.48 -18.38
CA PRO A 221 -6.66 1.70 -19.15
C PRO A 221 -7.42 1.64 -20.48
N ALA A 222 -7.87 2.78 -20.97
CA ALA A 222 -8.71 2.87 -22.18
C ALA A 222 -8.16 2.11 -23.40
N LYS A 223 -6.84 2.09 -23.58
CA LYS A 223 -6.16 1.42 -24.70
C LYS A 223 -6.12 -0.11 -24.60
N ASP A 224 -6.38 -0.67 -23.40
CA ASP A 224 -6.18 -2.09 -23.09
C ASP A 224 -7.50 -2.79 -22.66
N VAL A 225 -8.65 -2.11 -22.69
CA VAL A 225 -9.96 -2.66 -22.30
C VAL A 225 -10.31 -3.91 -23.14
N ASP A 226 -9.94 -3.95 -24.41
CA ASP A 226 -10.16 -5.11 -25.29
C ASP A 226 -9.47 -6.38 -24.76
N LYS A 227 -8.28 -6.23 -24.18
CA LYS A 227 -7.48 -7.33 -23.64
C LYS A 227 -7.92 -7.71 -22.23
N GLY A 228 -8.19 -6.72 -21.36
CA GLY A 228 -8.45 -6.95 -19.93
C GLY A 228 -9.91 -7.20 -19.59
N HIS A 229 -10.87 -6.78 -20.44
CA HIS A 229 -12.29 -7.02 -20.19
C HIS A 229 -12.67 -8.51 -20.25
N LEU A 230 -13.51 -8.96 -19.32
CA LEU A 230 -14.12 -10.29 -19.31
C LEU A 230 -15.61 -10.19 -19.67
N PRO A 231 -16.09 -10.84 -20.76
CA PRO A 231 -17.50 -10.87 -21.10
C PRO A 231 -18.38 -11.37 -19.95
N GLY A 232 -19.50 -10.68 -19.71
CA GLY A 232 -20.40 -10.97 -18.59
C GLY A 232 -20.12 -10.17 -17.30
N LEU A 233 -18.99 -9.47 -17.22
CA LEU A 233 -18.73 -8.43 -16.25
C LEU A 233 -18.78 -7.06 -16.95
N PHE A 234 -19.19 -6.00 -16.24
CA PHE A 234 -19.09 -4.69 -16.86
C PHE A 234 -17.63 -4.18 -16.84
N PRO A 235 -17.17 -3.50 -17.90
CA PRO A 235 -15.85 -2.90 -17.96
C PRO A 235 -15.86 -1.53 -17.30
N ALA A 236 -15.04 -1.33 -16.28
CA ALA A 236 -14.67 0.00 -15.81
C ALA A 236 -13.40 0.46 -16.52
N VAL A 237 -13.15 1.76 -16.56
CA VAL A 237 -12.03 2.34 -17.32
C VAL A 237 -11.18 3.20 -16.41
N ASN A 238 -9.86 3.04 -16.48
CA ASN A 238 -8.91 3.88 -15.75
C ASN A 238 -8.45 5.07 -16.59
N GLY A 239 -8.31 6.24 -15.98
CA GLY A 239 -7.66 7.42 -16.53
C GLY A 239 -8.39 8.16 -17.66
N LEU A 240 -9.62 7.78 -18.02
CA LEU A 240 -10.37 8.40 -19.13
C LEU A 240 -11.47 9.33 -18.61
N ASP A 241 -11.17 10.63 -18.52
CA ASP A 241 -12.05 11.67 -17.97
C ASP A 241 -12.88 12.46 -19.02
N LYS A 242 -12.95 11.96 -20.26
CA LYS A 242 -13.76 12.53 -21.35
C LYS A 242 -15.08 11.77 -21.49
N PRO A 243 -16.26 12.31 -21.06
CA PRO A 243 -17.50 11.56 -20.93
C PRO A 243 -17.98 10.85 -22.20
N SER A 244 -17.92 11.51 -23.36
CA SER A 244 -18.37 10.90 -24.63
C SER A 244 -17.48 9.72 -25.04
N GLN A 245 -16.16 9.86 -24.91
CA GLN A 245 -15.20 8.81 -25.23
C GLN A 245 -15.33 7.63 -24.26
N MET A 246 -15.44 7.92 -22.98
CA MET A 246 -15.61 6.91 -21.93
C MET A 246 -16.89 6.10 -22.14
N LYS A 247 -18.04 6.76 -22.35
CA LYS A 247 -19.31 6.09 -22.62
C LYS A 247 -19.29 5.27 -23.92
N SER A 248 -18.67 5.79 -24.98
CA SER A 248 -18.50 5.06 -26.23
C SER A 248 -17.67 3.79 -26.06
N LEU A 249 -16.55 3.89 -25.33
CA LEU A 249 -15.67 2.77 -25.04
C LEU A 249 -16.38 1.67 -24.25
N VAL A 250 -17.04 2.03 -23.13
CA VAL A 250 -17.78 1.06 -22.31
C VAL A 250 -18.88 0.37 -23.14
N ARG A 251 -19.67 1.13 -23.91
CA ARG A 251 -20.72 0.56 -24.76
C ARG A 251 -20.19 -0.44 -25.79
N LYS A 252 -18.99 -0.17 -26.34
CA LYS A 252 -18.35 -1.07 -27.33
C LYS A 252 -18.12 -2.47 -26.73
N TYR A 253 -17.73 -2.56 -25.45
CA TYR A 253 -17.39 -3.82 -24.80
C TYR A 253 -18.49 -4.37 -23.88
N ASN A 254 -19.59 -3.62 -23.67
CA ASN A 254 -20.71 -4.02 -22.83
C ASN A 254 -22.04 -4.04 -23.61
N ASN A 255 -22.04 -4.60 -24.80
CA ASN A 255 -23.24 -4.81 -25.63
C ASN A 255 -24.11 -3.53 -25.85
N GLY A 256 -23.48 -2.39 -26.02
CA GLY A 256 -24.14 -1.10 -26.20
C GLY A 256 -24.62 -0.41 -24.93
N LYS A 257 -24.31 -0.96 -23.76
CA LYS A 257 -24.88 -0.58 -22.45
C LYS A 257 -23.84 0.01 -21.47
N GLY A 258 -24.36 0.67 -20.41
CA GLY A 258 -23.59 0.99 -19.19
C GLY A 258 -23.65 -0.15 -18.18
N PRO A 259 -23.37 0.10 -16.90
CA PRO A 259 -23.12 1.39 -16.27
C PRO A 259 -21.77 2.01 -16.63
N PHE A 260 -21.54 3.28 -16.26
CA PHE A 260 -20.31 4.01 -16.58
C PHE A 260 -19.53 4.29 -15.30
N PHE A 261 -18.31 3.75 -15.22
CA PHE A 261 -17.47 3.86 -14.05
C PHE A 261 -15.99 4.08 -14.42
N ILE A 262 -15.43 5.20 -13.98
CA ILE A 262 -14.00 5.45 -14.02
C ILE A 262 -13.43 4.89 -12.71
N ALA A 263 -12.83 3.69 -12.76
CA ALA A 263 -12.37 2.98 -11.57
C ALA A 263 -11.08 3.57 -10.98
N GLU A 264 -10.34 4.34 -11.76
CA GLU A 264 -9.26 5.20 -11.28
C GLU A 264 -9.31 6.53 -12.04
N TRP A 265 -9.75 7.57 -11.33
CA TRP A 265 -9.72 8.95 -11.80
C TRP A 265 -8.57 9.67 -11.11
N TYR A 266 -7.58 10.13 -11.89
CA TYR A 266 -6.31 10.62 -11.37
C TYR A 266 -6.29 12.16 -11.26
N PRO A 267 -6.39 12.75 -10.05
CA PRO A 267 -6.27 14.20 -9.85
C PRO A 267 -4.83 14.68 -9.73
N ALA A 268 -3.85 13.75 -9.63
CA ALA A 268 -2.42 14.00 -9.57
C ALA A 268 -1.61 12.72 -9.77
N TRP A 269 -0.38 12.63 -9.23
CA TRP A 269 0.53 11.51 -9.43
C TRP A 269 1.44 11.29 -8.21
N PHE A 270 2.16 10.18 -8.18
CA PHE A 270 3.12 9.79 -7.15
C PHE A 270 4.55 10.21 -7.51
N ASP A 271 5.50 10.08 -6.56
CA ASP A 271 6.86 10.56 -6.66
C ASP A 271 7.91 9.46 -6.60
N TRP A 272 9.10 9.77 -7.17
CA TRP A 272 10.30 8.95 -7.12
C TRP A 272 11.46 9.67 -6.43
N TRP A 273 12.37 8.93 -5.82
CA TRP A 273 13.61 9.49 -5.29
C TRP A 273 14.47 10.13 -6.38
N GLY A 274 14.83 11.40 -6.18
CA GLY A 274 15.64 12.17 -7.11
C GLY A 274 14.86 12.94 -8.17
N GLU A 275 13.53 12.84 -8.19
CA GLU A 275 12.62 13.58 -9.07
C GLU A 275 11.88 14.68 -8.31
N LYS A 276 11.27 15.62 -9.03
CA LYS A 276 10.44 16.67 -8.42
C LYS A 276 9.13 16.11 -7.92
N HIS A 277 8.63 16.68 -6.84
CA HIS A 277 7.27 16.41 -6.36
C HIS A 277 6.22 16.77 -7.41
N HIS A 278 5.33 15.83 -7.71
CA HIS A 278 4.23 16.02 -8.64
C HIS A 278 3.10 16.80 -7.98
N THR A 279 2.89 18.02 -8.44
CA THR A 279 1.78 18.87 -8.00
C THR A 279 0.99 19.39 -9.17
N VAL A 280 -0.32 19.44 -9.04
CA VAL A 280 -1.23 19.96 -10.06
C VAL A 280 -2.22 20.92 -9.40
N PRO A 281 -2.38 22.15 -9.93
CA PRO A 281 -3.38 23.08 -9.43
C PRO A 281 -4.79 22.48 -9.39
N ALA A 282 -5.52 22.71 -8.31
CA ALA A 282 -6.84 22.14 -8.10
C ALA A 282 -7.85 22.52 -9.21
N GLU A 283 -7.69 23.72 -9.79
CA GLU A 283 -8.52 24.26 -10.87
C GLU A 283 -8.47 23.39 -12.13
N ASN A 284 -7.34 22.74 -12.39
CA ASN A 284 -7.15 21.88 -13.56
C ASN A 284 -8.07 20.66 -13.55
N TYR A 285 -8.50 20.23 -12.36
CA TYR A 285 -9.29 19.01 -12.19
C TYR A 285 -10.71 19.23 -11.66
N SER A 286 -11.01 20.35 -10.97
CA SER A 286 -12.35 20.61 -10.46
C SER A 286 -13.41 20.70 -11.56
N GLY A 287 -13.10 21.35 -12.69
CA GLY A 287 -13.99 21.42 -13.85
C GLY A 287 -14.15 20.08 -14.56
N LYS A 288 -13.09 19.25 -14.63
CA LYS A 288 -13.17 17.88 -15.16
C LYS A 288 -14.06 17.00 -14.31
N LEU A 289 -13.92 17.08 -12.97
CA LEU A 289 -14.75 16.36 -12.03
C LEU A 289 -16.23 16.74 -12.20
N ASP A 290 -16.54 18.03 -12.24
CA ASP A 290 -17.89 18.53 -12.47
C ASP A 290 -18.48 17.98 -13.79
N THR A 291 -17.72 18.03 -14.89
CA THR A 291 -18.12 17.51 -16.19
C THR A 291 -18.42 16.01 -16.18
N VAL A 292 -17.59 15.22 -15.51
CA VAL A 292 -17.75 13.76 -15.42
C VAL A 292 -18.99 13.43 -14.57
N LEU A 293 -19.18 14.09 -13.43
CA LEU A 293 -20.32 13.87 -12.53
C LEU A 293 -21.64 14.32 -13.19
N ALA A 294 -21.68 15.48 -13.83
CA ALA A 294 -22.85 15.98 -14.57
C ALA A 294 -23.26 15.03 -15.72
N ALA A 295 -22.32 14.28 -16.28
CA ALA A 295 -22.60 13.25 -17.28
C ALA A 295 -23.16 11.96 -16.68
N GLY A 296 -23.38 11.84 -15.37
CA GLY A 296 -23.87 10.65 -14.68
C GLY A 296 -22.86 9.50 -14.63
N ILE A 297 -21.56 9.81 -14.73
CA ILE A 297 -20.49 8.82 -14.65
C ILE A 297 -20.06 8.68 -13.19
N SER A 298 -20.00 7.44 -12.71
CA SER A 298 -19.43 7.13 -11.39
C SER A 298 -17.90 7.16 -11.46
N ILE A 299 -17.28 7.55 -10.36
CA ILE A 299 -15.80 7.64 -10.26
C ILE A 299 -15.27 6.96 -9.01
N ASN A 300 -14.02 6.53 -9.05
CA ASN A 300 -13.17 6.29 -7.89
C ASN A 300 -11.94 7.20 -8.00
N MET A 301 -11.84 8.17 -7.09
CA MET A 301 -10.76 9.15 -7.07
C MET A 301 -9.48 8.51 -6.56
N TYR A 302 -8.52 8.32 -7.42
CA TYR A 302 -7.23 7.71 -7.11
C TYR A 302 -6.13 8.78 -7.11
N MET A 303 -5.66 9.29 -5.98
CA MET A 303 -6.08 8.99 -4.61
C MET A 303 -7.00 10.10 -4.07
N PHE A 304 -7.95 9.73 -3.23
CA PHE A 304 -8.59 10.67 -2.32
C PHE A 304 -7.66 10.98 -1.12
N HIS A 305 -7.01 9.95 -0.59
CA HIS A 305 -6.01 10.06 0.46
C HIS A 305 -4.91 9.02 0.23
N GLY A 306 -3.72 9.50 -0.08
CA GLY A 306 -2.58 8.61 -0.31
C GLY A 306 -1.97 8.06 0.98
N GLY A 307 -1.70 8.90 1.96
CA GLY A 307 -1.05 8.52 3.22
C GLY A 307 0.45 8.28 3.07
N THR A 308 1.00 7.37 3.86
CA THR A 308 2.45 7.07 3.92
C THR A 308 2.73 5.60 3.61
N THR A 309 3.59 5.32 2.65
CA THR A 309 4.14 3.97 2.44
C THR A 309 5.21 3.70 3.48
N ARG A 310 4.81 3.07 4.59
CA ARG A 310 5.65 2.88 5.77
C ARG A 310 6.60 1.70 5.64
N GLY A 311 7.63 1.71 6.49
CA GLY A 311 8.61 0.64 6.51
C GLY A 311 9.37 0.52 5.19
N PHE A 312 9.28 -0.64 4.57
CA PHE A 312 9.97 -0.98 3.33
C PHE A 312 9.01 -1.32 2.18
N MET A 313 7.75 -0.89 2.26
CA MET A 313 6.69 -1.27 1.32
C MET A 313 6.63 -0.40 0.06
N ASN A 314 7.58 0.50 -0.15
CA ASN A 314 7.71 1.24 -1.40
C ASN A 314 8.00 0.29 -2.56
N GLY A 315 7.30 0.46 -3.67
CA GLY A 315 7.62 -0.17 -4.93
C GLY A 315 8.67 0.61 -5.73
N ALA A 316 8.78 0.24 -7.00
CA ALA A 316 9.62 0.95 -7.97
C ALA A 316 9.05 0.78 -9.38
N ASN A 317 9.36 1.73 -10.27
CA ASN A 317 9.21 1.54 -11.70
C ASN A 317 10.55 1.11 -12.32
N TYR A 318 10.47 0.48 -13.48
CA TYR A 318 11.64 0.20 -14.30
C TYR A 318 11.26 0.25 -15.78
N TYR A 319 11.92 1.14 -16.48
CA TYR A 319 11.81 1.25 -17.92
C TYR A 319 13.21 1.15 -18.54
N ASP A 320 13.33 0.52 -19.71
CA ASP A 320 14.63 0.36 -20.38
C ASP A 320 15.28 1.70 -20.70
N SER A 321 14.46 2.74 -20.94
CA SER A 321 14.91 4.10 -21.21
C SER A 321 15.40 4.84 -19.97
N SER A 322 14.62 4.91 -18.90
CA SER A 322 14.93 5.68 -17.69
C SER A 322 15.68 4.86 -16.63
N GLY A 323 15.49 3.55 -16.61
CA GLY A 323 16.11 2.64 -15.64
C GLY A 323 15.23 2.39 -14.40
N TYR A 324 15.87 2.25 -13.25
CA TYR A 324 15.23 1.91 -11.99
C TYR A 324 14.86 3.15 -11.19
N GLU A 325 13.58 3.31 -10.87
CA GLU A 325 12.98 4.48 -10.26
C GLU A 325 12.21 4.08 -8.99
N PRO A 326 12.87 4.06 -7.80
CA PRO A 326 12.22 3.71 -6.53
C PRO A 326 11.35 4.86 -6.03
N GLN A 327 10.14 4.54 -5.55
CA GLN A 327 9.21 5.50 -4.97
C GLN A 327 9.64 5.97 -3.58
N ILE A 328 9.24 7.20 -3.22
CA ILE A 328 9.47 7.80 -1.90
C ILE A 328 8.56 7.20 -0.83
N SER A 329 8.79 7.52 0.45
CA SER A 329 7.96 7.03 1.55
C SER A 329 6.62 7.76 1.65
N SER A 330 6.59 9.08 1.46
CA SER A 330 5.33 9.80 1.37
C SER A 330 4.54 9.33 0.14
N TYR A 331 3.29 9.02 0.34
CA TYR A 331 2.35 8.80 -0.75
C TYR A 331 1.31 9.92 -0.76
N ASP A 332 1.79 11.16 -0.56
CA ASP A 332 0.96 12.36 -0.54
C ASP A 332 0.07 12.45 -1.78
N TYR A 333 0.64 12.11 -2.95
CA TYR A 333 -0.06 12.03 -4.23
C TYR A 333 -0.65 13.36 -4.69
N ASP A 334 -0.34 14.47 -3.99
CA ASP A 334 -1.02 15.75 -4.16
C ASP A 334 -2.57 15.58 -4.13
N ALA A 335 -3.03 14.74 -3.19
CA ALA A 335 -4.41 14.30 -3.06
C ALA A 335 -5.31 15.38 -2.39
N PRO A 336 -6.65 15.22 -2.41
CA PRO A 336 -7.56 16.07 -1.63
C PRO A 336 -7.28 16.09 -0.13
N LEU A 337 -6.76 15.02 0.45
CA LEU A 337 -6.22 15.03 1.80
C LEU A 337 -4.70 14.90 1.75
N ASP A 338 -4.01 15.73 2.53
CA ASP A 338 -2.58 15.60 2.75
C ASP A 338 -2.22 14.29 3.49
N GLU A 339 -0.93 14.00 3.65
CA GLU A 339 -0.44 12.79 4.31
C GLU A 339 -0.97 12.63 5.75
N ALA A 340 -1.19 13.75 6.46
CA ALA A 340 -1.78 13.78 7.80
C ALA A 340 -3.30 13.61 7.79
N GLY A 341 -3.95 13.79 6.63
CA GLY A 341 -5.39 13.71 6.43
C GLY A 341 -6.14 15.03 6.63
N ASN A 342 -5.47 16.14 6.53
CA ASN A 342 -6.11 17.46 6.52
C ASN A 342 -6.55 17.82 5.11
N ALA A 343 -7.57 18.69 5.01
CA ALA A 343 -8.10 19.16 3.74
C ALA A 343 -7.08 20.06 3.01
N THR A 344 -6.76 19.73 1.78
CA THR A 344 -5.97 20.55 0.86
C THR A 344 -6.88 21.52 0.06
N PRO A 345 -6.31 22.45 -0.73
CA PRO A 345 -7.11 23.25 -1.66
C PRO A 345 -7.97 22.39 -2.62
N LYS A 346 -7.47 21.21 -3.05
CA LYS A 346 -8.23 20.27 -3.88
C LYS A 346 -9.47 19.74 -3.18
N PHE A 347 -9.40 19.46 -1.89
CA PHE A 347 -10.55 19.01 -1.11
C PHE A 347 -11.72 19.98 -1.23
N TRP A 348 -11.48 21.27 -1.03
CA TRP A 348 -12.52 22.29 -1.06
C TRP A 348 -13.11 22.49 -2.45
N GLN A 349 -12.28 22.50 -3.47
CA GLN A 349 -12.74 22.63 -4.86
C GLN A 349 -13.53 21.40 -5.33
N PHE A 350 -13.09 20.21 -4.96
CA PHE A 350 -13.79 18.98 -5.31
C PHE A 350 -15.08 18.82 -4.50
N ARG A 351 -15.10 19.21 -3.22
CA ARG A 351 -16.35 19.30 -2.44
C ARG A 351 -17.39 20.20 -3.15
N ASN A 352 -16.97 21.36 -3.65
CA ASN A 352 -17.85 22.25 -4.39
C ASN A 352 -18.35 21.64 -5.71
N ALA A 353 -17.47 20.99 -6.47
CA ALA A 353 -17.86 20.29 -7.71
C ALA A 353 -18.83 19.13 -7.43
N ILE A 354 -18.58 18.33 -6.40
CA ILE A 354 -19.47 17.23 -5.99
C ILE A 354 -20.82 17.80 -5.54
N SER A 355 -20.84 18.81 -4.68
CA SER A 355 -22.07 19.41 -4.15
C SER A 355 -23.05 19.88 -5.24
N LYS A 356 -22.53 20.43 -6.35
CA LYS A 356 -23.36 20.86 -7.50
C LYS A 356 -24.07 19.71 -8.20
N ASN A 357 -23.52 18.50 -8.11
CA ASN A 357 -24.01 17.30 -8.80
C ASN A 357 -24.81 16.36 -7.89
N LEU A 358 -24.98 16.72 -6.61
CA LEU A 358 -25.84 15.96 -5.69
C LEU A 358 -27.32 16.33 -5.89
N PRO A 359 -28.27 15.47 -5.49
CA PRO A 359 -29.70 15.81 -5.50
C PRO A 359 -30.00 17.12 -4.78
N ALA A 360 -30.93 17.90 -5.33
CA ALA A 360 -31.33 19.18 -4.74
C ALA A 360 -31.72 19.01 -3.26
N GLY A 361 -31.24 19.91 -2.41
CA GLY A 361 -31.47 19.85 -0.96
C GLY A 361 -30.52 18.95 -0.17
N THR A 362 -29.58 18.27 -0.83
CA THR A 362 -28.55 17.50 -0.11
C THR A 362 -27.60 18.44 0.64
N VAL A 363 -27.51 18.25 1.96
CA VAL A 363 -26.56 18.99 2.81
C VAL A 363 -25.38 18.09 3.13
N LEU A 364 -24.19 18.52 2.73
CA LEU A 364 -22.95 17.81 3.09
C LEU A 364 -22.62 18.04 4.57
N PRO A 365 -22.10 17.00 5.28
CA PRO A 365 -21.66 17.16 6.66
C PRO A 365 -20.57 18.21 6.81
N ASP A 366 -20.44 18.76 8.01
CA ASP A 366 -19.34 19.64 8.36
C ASP A 366 -17.99 18.91 8.20
N VAL A 367 -16.99 19.66 7.77
CA VAL A 367 -15.63 19.12 7.64
C VAL A 367 -15.03 19.02 9.05
N PRO A 368 -14.54 17.83 9.45
CA PRO A 368 -13.84 17.69 10.71
C PRO A 368 -12.71 18.71 10.85
N SER A 369 -12.50 19.22 12.06
CA SER A 369 -11.41 20.16 12.34
C SER A 369 -10.06 19.52 12.00
N ALA A 370 -9.12 20.35 11.53
CA ALA A 370 -7.75 19.92 11.27
C ALA A 370 -7.13 19.27 12.50
N LYS A 371 -6.34 18.24 12.27
CA LYS A 371 -5.62 17.56 13.34
C LYS A 371 -4.59 18.49 13.96
N LYS A 372 -4.41 18.35 15.27
CA LYS A 372 -3.40 19.12 16.00
C LYS A 372 -2.02 18.79 15.50
N VAL A 373 -1.26 19.81 15.14
CA VAL A 373 0.16 19.71 14.80
C VAL A 373 0.99 20.28 15.95
N ILE A 374 2.05 19.59 16.35
CA ILE A 374 2.93 20.02 17.43
C ILE A 374 4.36 20.24 16.94
N SER A 375 5.04 21.19 17.54
CA SER A 375 6.48 21.34 17.43
C SER A 375 7.14 20.52 18.54
N ILE A 376 8.16 19.75 18.20
CA ILE A 376 8.97 19.00 19.15
C ILE A 376 10.35 19.68 19.22
N PRO A 377 10.88 19.98 20.39
CA PRO A 377 12.25 20.45 20.53
C PRO A 377 13.23 19.48 19.87
N ALA A 378 14.34 20.00 19.36
CA ALA A 378 15.36 19.20 18.68
C ALA A 378 15.77 17.98 19.50
N ILE A 379 15.65 16.80 18.91
CA ILE A 379 15.89 15.52 19.56
C ILE A 379 17.36 15.17 19.45
N THR A 380 18.01 14.95 20.59
CA THR A 380 19.43 14.55 20.62
C THR A 380 19.54 13.02 20.64
N LEU A 381 20.15 12.46 19.60
CA LEU A 381 20.46 11.03 19.48
C LEU A 381 21.81 10.75 20.16
N LYS A 382 21.78 10.50 21.47
CA LYS A 382 22.98 10.44 22.35
C LYS A 382 23.76 9.14 22.26
N LYS A 383 23.10 8.05 21.86
CA LYS A 383 23.67 6.71 21.83
C LYS A 383 23.68 6.16 20.41
N GLN A 384 24.58 5.22 20.15
CA GLN A 384 24.63 4.51 18.88
C GLN A 384 25.18 3.09 19.04
N VAL A 385 24.94 2.29 17.99
CA VAL A 385 25.54 0.98 17.79
C VAL A 385 25.94 0.84 16.32
N SER A 386 27.11 0.26 16.06
CA SER A 386 27.56 -0.01 14.70
C SER A 386 26.71 -1.13 14.06
N ILE A 387 26.53 -1.09 12.74
CA ILE A 387 25.91 -2.19 12.02
C ILE A 387 26.61 -3.53 12.29
N PHE A 388 27.94 -3.51 12.52
CA PHE A 388 28.72 -4.71 12.79
C PHE A 388 28.45 -5.34 14.16
N ASP A 389 27.98 -4.55 15.12
CA ASP A 389 27.69 -5.01 16.48
C ASP A 389 26.27 -5.62 16.62
N VAL A 390 25.44 -5.48 15.56
CA VAL A 390 24.08 -6.01 15.53
C VAL A 390 23.88 -7.11 14.49
N LEU A 391 24.96 -7.62 13.90
CA LEU A 391 24.90 -8.68 12.89
C LEU A 391 24.34 -9.98 13.49
N PRO A 392 23.30 -10.58 12.90
CA PRO A 392 22.80 -11.89 13.29
C PRO A 392 23.76 -13.01 12.84
N LYS A 393 23.39 -14.25 13.09
CA LYS A 393 24.12 -15.41 12.54
C LYS A 393 24.12 -15.36 11.02
N SER A 394 25.29 -15.52 10.41
CA SER A 394 25.44 -15.53 8.96
C SER A 394 24.97 -16.83 8.31
N LYS A 395 24.54 -16.75 7.06
CA LYS A 395 24.44 -17.89 6.14
C LYS A 395 25.64 -17.86 5.20
N SER A 396 26.34 -18.99 5.09
CA SER A 396 27.54 -19.10 4.25
C SER A 396 27.21 -19.77 2.91
N SER A 397 27.83 -19.29 1.83
CA SER A 397 27.73 -19.88 0.49
C SER A 397 28.98 -19.55 -0.32
N SER A 398 29.29 -20.35 -1.33
CA SER A 398 30.36 -20.03 -2.29
C SER A 398 30.05 -18.71 -3.02
N ASN A 399 28.81 -18.48 -3.43
CA ASN A 399 28.35 -17.30 -4.15
C ASN A 399 27.43 -16.44 -3.26
N PRO A 400 27.24 -15.14 -3.56
CA PRO A 400 26.21 -14.33 -2.94
C PRO A 400 24.83 -14.97 -3.14
N LEU A 401 23.98 -14.88 -2.14
CA LEU A 401 22.58 -15.31 -2.21
C LEU A 401 21.69 -14.08 -2.26
N THR A 402 20.59 -14.18 -3.00
CA THR A 402 19.58 -13.11 -3.07
C THR A 402 18.80 -13.00 -1.75
N PHE A 403 18.10 -11.88 -1.55
CA PHE A 403 17.20 -11.72 -0.40
C PHE A 403 16.18 -12.86 -0.33
N GLU A 404 15.61 -13.24 -1.45
CA GLU A 404 14.63 -14.33 -1.55
C GLU A 404 15.22 -15.68 -1.11
N ALA A 405 16.44 -15.99 -1.55
CA ALA A 405 17.15 -17.22 -1.14
C ALA A 405 17.57 -17.20 0.35
N LEU A 406 17.61 -16.01 0.96
CA LEU A 406 17.80 -15.82 2.40
C LEU A 406 16.49 -15.82 3.18
N ASN A 407 15.33 -15.98 2.53
CA ASN A 407 13.98 -15.84 3.09
C ASN A 407 13.73 -14.46 3.70
N GLN A 408 14.24 -13.43 3.05
CA GLN A 408 14.10 -12.03 3.47
C GLN A 408 13.33 -11.23 2.43
N ALA A 409 12.29 -10.51 2.85
CA ALA A 409 11.46 -9.68 1.99
C ALA A 409 12.15 -8.36 1.63
N TYR A 410 12.60 -7.62 2.62
CA TYR A 410 13.02 -6.22 2.55
C TYR A 410 14.17 -5.91 3.52
N GLY A 411 14.52 -4.63 3.65
CA GLY A 411 15.59 -4.15 4.52
C GLY A 411 16.97 -4.27 3.87
N TYR A 412 17.92 -4.82 4.60
CA TYR A 412 19.32 -4.85 4.21
C TYR A 412 19.91 -6.27 4.33
N VAL A 413 20.92 -6.56 3.50
CA VAL A 413 21.79 -7.73 3.65
C VAL A 413 23.24 -7.28 3.63
N LEU A 414 24.02 -7.65 4.63
CA LEU A 414 25.47 -7.47 4.60
C LEU A 414 26.11 -8.73 4.00
N TYR A 415 26.83 -8.54 2.91
CA TYR A 415 27.63 -9.58 2.23
C TYR A 415 29.09 -9.41 2.60
N ARG A 416 29.70 -10.42 3.19
CA ARG A 416 31.10 -10.40 3.62
C ARG A 416 31.91 -11.49 2.93
N THR A 417 33.09 -11.12 2.42
CA THR A 417 34.13 -12.05 1.98
C THR A 417 35.51 -11.57 2.36
N THR A 418 36.52 -12.43 2.26
CA THR A 418 37.92 -12.09 2.55
C THR A 418 38.80 -12.42 1.37
N LEU A 419 39.82 -11.62 1.14
CA LEU A 419 40.84 -11.86 0.13
C LEU A 419 42.21 -11.32 0.58
N ASN A 420 43.27 -11.68 -0.15
CA ASN A 420 44.59 -11.11 0.05
C ASN A 420 44.66 -9.76 -0.67
N GLY A 421 44.93 -8.71 0.07
CA GLY A 421 45.06 -7.33 -0.43
C GLY A 421 46.42 -7.04 -1.05
N GLY A 422 46.85 -5.76 -1.01
CA GLY A 422 48.12 -5.28 -1.58
C GLY A 422 48.07 -4.96 -3.06
N LYS A 423 46.90 -4.98 -3.69
CA LYS A 423 46.70 -4.68 -5.11
C LYS A 423 45.64 -3.58 -5.26
N ALA A 424 45.80 -2.80 -6.32
CA ALA A 424 44.73 -1.91 -6.79
C ALA A 424 43.95 -2.59 -7.93
N GLY A 425 42.68 -2.23 -8.05
CA GLY A 425 41.85 -2.81 -9.10
C GLY A 425 40.38 -2.43 -9.05
N ILE A 426 39.61 -2.98 -9.96
CA ILE A 426 38.19 -2.72 -10.11
C ILE A 426 37.41 -3.82 -9.38
N LEU A 427 36.63 -3.43 -8.39
CA LEU A 427 35.55 -4.25 -7.84
C LEU A 427 34.32 -4.01 -8.72
N LYS A 428 33.77 -5.08 -9.30
CA LYS A 428 32.54 -5.05 -10.11
C LYS A 428 31.50 -5.97 -9.50
N ILE A 429 30.32 -5.43 -9.21
CA ILE A 429 29.16 -6.19 -8.73
C ILE A 429 28.19 -6.38 -9.89
N LYS A 430 28.13 -7.60 -10.44
CA LYS A 430 27.18 -7.90 -11.48
C LYS A 430 25.77 -7.96 -10.87
N GLU A 431 24.87 -7.15 -11.37
CA GLU A 431 23.48 -7.10 -10.91
C GLU A 431 23.33 -6.75 -9.43
N LEU A 432 23.78 -5.55 -9.01
CA LEU A 432 23.45 -4.97 -7.72
C LEU A 432 21.98 -4.52 -7.68
N ARG A 433 21.23 -4.96 -6.67
CA ARG A 433 19.80 -4.69 -6.52
C ARG A 433 19.47 -4.30 -5.05
N ASP A 434 19.53 -2.98 -4.60
CA ASP A 434 19.57 -1.82 -5.50
C ASP A 434 20.67 -0.82 -5.12
N TYR A 435 20.97 -0.63 -3.81
CA TYR A 435 21.92 0.33 -3.30
C TYR A 435 22.97 -0.36 -2.43
N GLY A 436 24.24 -0.23 -2.77
CA GLY A 436 25.33 -0.93 -2.12
C GLY A 436 26.35 -0.01 -1.49
N ILE A 437 26.65 -0.19 -0.21
CA ILE A 437 27.76 0.47 0.50
C ILE A 437 28.90 -0.52 0.60
N VAL A 438 30.03 -0.18 -0.03
CA VAL A 438 31.24 -1.01 -0.01
C VAL A 438 32.18 -0.54 1.10
N MET A 439 32.59 -1.47 1.94
CA MET A 439 33.52 -1.23 3.05
C MET A 439 34.71 -2.19 2.97
N ILE A 440 35.88 -1.71 3.32
CA ILE A 440 37.12 -2.52 3.50
C ILE A 440 37.55 -2.41 4.94
N ASN A 441 37.67 -3.54 5.64
CA ASN A 441 38.02 -3.60 7.05
C ASN A 441 37.18 -2.64 7.90
N GLY A 442 35.86 -2.58 7.63
CA GLY A 442 34.88 -1.76 8.32
C GLY A 442 34.87 -0.27 7.91
N LYS A 443 35.70 0.17 6.97
CA LYS A 443 35.73 1.56 6.48
C LYS A 443 35.06 1.67 5.13
N ARG A 444 34.11 2.60 4.98
CA ARG A 444 33.43 2.89 3.71
C ARG A 444 34.42 3.41 2.68
N VAL A 445 34.45 2.75 1.53
CA VAL A 445 35.33 3.09 0.39
C VAL A 445 34.55 3.53 -0.84
N GLY A 446 33.24 3.28 -0.89
CA GLY A 446 32.41 3.74 -1.99
C GLY A 446 30.96 3.31 -1.85
N ILE A 447 30.14 3.83 -2.74
CA ILE A 447 28.71 3.56 -2.86
C ILE A 447 28.42 3.23 -4.33
N LEU A 448 27.52 2.30 -4.55
CA LEU A 448 26.98 1.95 -5.87
C LEU A 448 25.46 2.10 -5.84
N ASP A 449 24.93 2.87 -6.80
CA ASP A 449 23.50 3.17 -6.91
C ASP A 449 22.96 2.65 -8.25
N ARG A 450 22.01 1.70 -8.19
CA ARG A 450 21.36 1.13 -9.38
C ARG A 450 20.66 2.19 -10.24
N ARG A 451 20.08 3.23 -9.64
CA ARG A 451 19.42 4.33 -10.39
C ARG A 451 20.40 5.00 -11.35
N LEU A 452 21.65 5.13 -10.92
CA LEU A 452 22.74 5.71 -11.70
C LEU A 452 23.49 4.69 -12.56
N ARG A 453 23.00 3.44 -12.62
CA ARG A 453 23.60 2.31 -13.35
C ARG A 453 25.05 2.03 -12.94
N GLN A 454 25.39 2.31 -11.67
CA GLN A 454 26.73 2.08 -11.12
C GLN A 454 26.87 0.60 -10.73
N ASP A 455 27.91 -0.05 -11.21
CA ASP A 455 28.20 -1.47 -10.93
C ASP A 455 29.64 -1.73 -10.48
N SER A 456 30.49 -0.70 -10.43
CA SER A 456 31.92 -0.87 -10.20
C SER A 456 32.59 0.27 -9.46
N LEU A 457 33.63 -0.06 -8.69
CA LEU A 457 34.48 0.88 -7.94
C LEU A 457 35.95 0.55 -8.17
N PHE A 458 36.80 1.57 -8.35
CA PHE A 458 38.23 1.39 -8.27
C PHE A 458 38.69 1.41 -6.80
N LEU A 459 39.36 0.33 -6.36
CA LEU A 459 39.80 0.15 -4.98
C LEU A 459 41.31 0.00 -4.90
N LYS A 460 41.91 0.60 -3.87
CA LYS A 460 43.27 0.34 -3.43
C LYS A 460 43.22 -0.53 -2.17
N LEU A 461 43.52 -1.81 -2.31
CA LEU A 461 43.41 -2.75 -1.20
C LEU A 461 44.66 -2.65 -0.29
N PRO A 462 44.51 -2.51 1.05
CA PRO A 462 45.62 -2.61 1.99
C PRO A 462 46.36 -3.94 1.85
N ALA A 463 47.63 -3.98 2.25
CA ALA A 463 48.39 -5.22 2.29
C ALA A 463 47.85 -6.21 3.34
N GLY A 464 48.08 -7.52 3.12
CA GLY A 464 47.63 -8.57 4.01
C GLY A 464 46.22 -9.07 3.74
N LYS A 465 45.65 -9.85 4.65
CA LYS A 465 44.28 -10.35 4.57
C LYS A 465 43.31 -9.22 4.88
N ILE A 466 42.37 -9.00 4.00
CA ILE A 466 41.33 -7.95 4.13
C ILE A 466 39.93 -8.54 4.11
N THR A 467 39.02 -7.83 4.74
CA THR A 467 37.58 -8.11 4.66
C THR A 467 36.91 -7.10 3.75
N ILE A 468 36.14 -7.57 2.81
CA ILE A 468 35.21 -6.74 2.01
C ILE A 468 33.81 -6.99 2.55
N ASP A 469 33.14 -5.91 2.95
CA ASP A 469 31.74 -5.89 3.33
C ASP A 469 30.96 -5.06 2.31
N ILE A 470 29.84 -5.59 1.83
CA ILE A 470 28.90 -4.89 0.94
C ILE A 470 27.55 -4.91 1.60
N LEU A 471 27.11 -3.77 2.14
CA LEU A 471 25.76 -3.62 2.68
C LEU A 471 24.82 -3.24 1.54
N VAL A 472 23.87 -4.10 1.22
CA VAL A 472 22.92 -3.90 0.12
C VAL A 472 21.53 -3.63 0.67
N GLU A 473 20.91 -2.54 0.20
CA GLU A 473 19.51 -2.20 0.47
C GLU A 473 18.61 -2.64 -0.69
N ASN A 474 17.46 -3.23 -0.36
CA ASN A 474 16.32 -3.36 -1.26
C ASN A 474 15.53 -2.06 -1.25
N LEU A 475 15.56 -1.26 -2.32
CA LEU A 475 14.83 0.01 -2.45
C LEU A 475 13.37 -0.15 -2.92
N GLY A 476 12.90 -1.36 -3.12
CA GLY A 476 11.56 -1.71 -3.60
C GLY A 476 11.61 -2.57 -4.85
N ARG A 477 10.79 -3.63 -4.90
CA ARG A 477 10.60 -4.41 -6.14
C ARG A 477 9.70 -3.65 -7.08
N VAL A 478 9.94 -3.85 -8.38
CA VAL A 478 9.13 -3.25 -9.44
C VAL A 478 7.67 -3.67 -9.25
N ASN A 479 6.76 -2.68 -9.29
CA ASN A 479 5.33 -2.89 -9.07
C ASN A 479 4.51 -2.90 -10.37
N PHE A 480 5.08 -2.49 -11.50
CA PHE A 480 4.36 -2.40 -12.79
C PHE A 480 5.29 -2.69 -13.97
N GLY A 481 4.73 -3.31 -15.02
CA GLY A 481 5.38 -3.49 -16.31
C GLY A 481 6.09 -4.83 -16.50
N PRO A 482 6.85 -4.99 -17.61
CA PRO A 482 7.40 -6.28 -18.06
C PRO A 482 8.51 -6.83 -17.17
N HIS A 483 9.08 -6.00 -16.30
CA HIS A 483 10.16 -6.38 -15.40
C HIS A 483 9.69 -6.89 -14.02
N LEU A 484 8.37 -7.05 -13.83
CA LEU A 484 7.77 -7.46 -12.56
C LEU A 484 8.40 -8.73 -11.96
N LEU A 485 8.67 -9.74 -12.76
CA LEU A 485 9.27 -11.01 -12.31
C LEU A 485 10.81 -11.05 -12.35
N LYS A 486 11.47 -10.07 -12.96
CA LYS A 486 12.93 -10.00 -13.08
C LYS A 486 13.54 -9.16 -11.96
N ASN A 487 13.13 -9.38 -10.72
CA ASN A 487 13.32 -8.39 -9.67
C ASN A 487 13.76 -8.97 -8.33
N LEU A 488 14.60 -10.01 -8.37
CA LEU A 488 15.32 -10.52 -7.20
C LEU A 488 16.18 -9.39 -6.59
N LYS A 489 16.36 -9.40 -5.26
CA LYS A 489 17.09 -8.38 -4.53
C LYS A 489 18.42 -8.87 -3.97
N GLY A 490 19.32 -7.91 -3.69
CA GLY A 490 20.66 -8.19 -3.20
C GLY A 490 21.71 -8.23 -4.32
N ILE A 491 22.71 -9.05 -4.16
CA ILE A 491 23.68 -9.37 -5.23
C ILE A 491 23.15 -10.60 -5.97
N THR A 492 22.60 -10.41 -7.16
CA THR A 492 21.85 -11.46 -7.87
C THR A 492 22.69 -12.29 -8.82
N GLN A 493 23.94 -11.85 -9.07
CA GLN A 493 24.93 -12.59 -9.85
C GLN A 493 26.25 -12.70 -9.08
N SER A 494 27.37 -12.29 -9.67
CA SER A 494 28.70 -12.42 -9.09
C SER A 494 29.33 -11.08 -8.73
N VAL A 495 30.34 -11.13 -7.86
CA VAL A 495 31.25 -10.01 -7.55
C VAL A 495 32.63 -10.36 -8.06
N LEU A 496 33.22 -9.47 -8.82
CA LEU A 496 34.54 -9.65 -9.44
C LEU A 496 35.53 -8.62 -8.86
N PHE A 497 36.78 -9.03 -8.67
CA PHE A 497 37.90 -8.12 -8.47
C PHE A 497 38.96 -8.35 -9.54
N ASN A 498 39.26 -7.35 -10.35
CA ASN A 498 40.13 -7.46 -11.53
C ASN A 498 39.75 -8.65 -12.45
N GLY A 499 38.46 -8.84 -12.67
CA GLY A 499 37.93 -9.93 -13.51
C GLY A 499 37.82 -11.29 -12.83
N ASN A 500 38.44 -11.48 -11.67
CA ASN A 500 38.38 -12.76 -10.91
C ASN A 500 37.16 -12.74 -9.96
N GLU A 501 36.39 -13.81 -10.00
CA GLU A 501 35.21 -13.93 -9.15
C GLU A 501 35.59 -14.16 -7.68
N LEU A 502 35.01 -13.34 -6.80
CA LEU A 502 35.14 -13.49 -5.36
C LEU A 502 34.18 -14.59 -4.85
N LYS A 503 34.70 -15.47 -4.01
CA LYS A 503 33.99 -16.61 -3.44
C LYS A 503 34.03 -16.60 -1.91
N GLY A 504 33.29 -17.53 -1.28
CA GLY A 504 33.31 -17.71 0.16
C GLY A 504 32.60 -16.59 0.91
N TRP A 505 31.33 -16.41 0.60
CA TRP A 505 30.49 -15.35 1.16
C TRP A 505 29.78 -15.75 2.44
N GLN A 506 29.73 -14.82 3.37
CA GLN A 506 28.86 -14.82 4.55
C GLN A 506 27.81 -13.72 4.36
N MET A 507 26.53 -14.06 4.44
CA MET A 507 25.42 -13.13 4.34
C MET A 507 24.72 -12.99 5.69
N PHE A 508 24.50 -11.74 6.10
CA PHE A 508 23.83 -11.39 7.35
C PHE A 508 22.51 -10.68 7.01
N SER A 509 21.40 -11.33 7.33
CA SER A 509 20.05 -10.82 7.06
C SER A 509 19.65 -9.76 8.07
N LEU A 510 19.31 -8.57 7.62
CA LEU A 510 18.95 -7.40 8.42
C LEU A 510 17.60 -6.85 7.94
N PRO A 511 16.48 -7.54 8.18
CA PRO A 511 15.16 -7.10 7.74
C PRO A 511 14.70 -5.84 8.48
N PHE A 512 15.16 -5.59 9.71
CA PHE A 512 14.79 -4.45 10.53
C PHE A 512 13.27 -4.24 10.66
N GLU A 513 12.51 -5.33 10.70
CA GLU A 513 11.08 -5.30 11.01
C GLU A 513 10.84 -4.78 12.42
N LYS A 514 11.67 -5.26 13.35
CA LYS A 514 11.71 -4.84 14.75
C LYS A 514 13.16 -4.60 15.16
N LEU A 515 13.36 -3.64 16.03
CA LEU A 515 14.67 -3.29 16.59
C LEU A 515 14.76 -3.64 18.08
N ASP A 516 13.84 -4.46 18.58
CA ASP A 516 13.82 -4.91 19.97
C ASP A 516 15.11 -5.67 20.32
N GLY A 517 15.63 -5.39 21.49
CA GLY A 517 16.84 -6.06 21.99
C GLY A 517 18.17 -5.49 21.48
N ILE A 518 18.15 -4.44 20.65
CA ILE A 518 19.39 -3.72 20.30
C ILE A 518 19.88 -2.92 21.50
N ASN A 519 21.12 -3.17 21.91
CA ASN A 519 21.73 -2.49 23.06
C ASN A 519 22.54 -1.27 22.60
N PHE A 520 22.02 -0.08 22.86
CA PHE A 520 22.66 1.20 22.55
C PHE A 520 23.58 1.65 23.71
N THR A 521 24.82 1.21 23.70
CA THR A 521 25.77 1.48 24.78
C THR A 521 26.79 2.57 24.48
N ALA A 522 27.23 2.67 23.23
CA ALA A 522 28.25 3.63 22.82
C ALA A 522 27.67 5.05 22.69
N THR A 523 28.44 6.06 23.11
CA THR A 523 28.14 7.46 22.84
C THR A 523 28.16 7.72 21.33
N ALA A 524 27.17 8.47 20.82
CA ALA A 524 27.05 8.79 19.42
C ALA A 524 28.26 9.63 18.94
N LYS A 525 28.94 9.14 17.90
CA LYS A 525 30.12 9.77 17.27
C LYS A 525 30.14 9.45 15.79
N LYS A 526 31.01 10.12 15.04
CA LYS A 526 31.27 9.79 13.64
C LYS A 526 31.78 8.35 13.50
N SER A 527 31.26 7.63 12.52
CA SER A 527 31.67 6.27 12.17
C SER A 527 31.91 6.15 10.67
N ASP A 528 32.87 5.31 10.26
CA ASP A 528 33.09 4.97 8.86
C ASP A 528 32.08 3.93 8.34
N ALA A 529 31.35 3.27 9.25
CA ALA A 529 30.32 2.29 8.95
C ALA A 529 28.92 2.82 9.28
N PRO A 530 27.85 2.32 8.67
CA PRO A 530 26.47 2.60 9.04
C PRO A 530 26.21 2.36 10.54
N VAL A 531 25.35 3.19 11.12
CA VAL A 531 25.03 3.17 12.56
C VAL A 531 23.53 3.27 12.80
N LEU A 532 23.07 2.56 13.83
CA LEU A 532 21.77 2.84 14.44
C LEU A 532 22.01 3.84 15.58
N LYS A 533 21.25 4.92 15.58
CA LYS A 533 21.31 5.97 16.60
C LYS A 533 20.02 5.98 17.41
N HIS A 534 20.13 6.27 18.69
CA HIS A 534 19.04 6.23 19.64
C HIS A 534 18.94 7.55 20.42
N GLY A 535 17.72 8.05 20.54
CA GLY A 535 17.38 9.21 21.33
C GLY A 535 16.02 9.06 22.00
N GLU A 536 15.83 9.81 23.07
CA GLU A 536 14.57 9.89 23.81
C GLU A 536 14.17 11.35 23.97
N PHE A 537 12.87 11.59 23.96
CA PHE A 537 12.29 12.91 24.22
C PHE A 537 10.97 12.78 24.96
N THR A 538 10.54 13.85 25.59
CA THR A 538 9.31 13.87 26.40
C THR A 538 8.32 14.85 25.81
N LEU A 539 7.06 14.44 25.73
CA LEU A 539 5.96 15.26 25.27
C LEU A 539 4.94 15.49 26.39
N GLU A 540 4.46 16.71 26.51
CA GLU A 540 3.34 17.08 27.39
C GLU A 540 1.98 16.70 26.78
N GLU A 541 1.91 16.71 25.42
CA GLU A 541 0.73 16.40 24.64
C GLU A 541 1.13 15.78 23.30
N THR A 542 0.21 15.05 22.66
CA THR A 542 0.42 14.46 21.35
C THR A 542 -0.21 15.30 20.25
N GLY A 543 0.36 15.23 19.06
CA GLY A 543 -0.11 15.85 17.83
C GLY A 543 0.72 15.36 16.67
N ASP A 544 0.27 15.59 15.45
CA ASP A 544 1.04 15.28 14.26
C ASP A 544 2.31 16.15 14.19
N THR A 545 3.36 15.63 13.61
CA THR A 545 4.62 16.37 13.40
C THR A 545 5.39 15.78 12.24
N TYR A 546 6.48 16.42 11.83
CA TYR A 546 7.34 15.96 10.75
C TYR A 546 8.80 16.03 11.19
N LEU A 547 9.54 14.92 11.06
CA LEU A 547 10.97 14.88 11.33
C LEU A 547 11.73 15.45 10.12
N ASP A 548 12.54 16.47 10.34
CA ASP A 548 13.38 17.08 9.29
C ASP A 548 14.64 16.24 9.06
N MET A 549 14.63 15.44 8.00
CA MET A 549 15.75 14.60 7.57
C MET A 549 16.69 15.32 6.59
N SER A 550 16.47 16.60 6.31
CA SER A 550 17.24 17.34 5.31
C SER A 550 18.74 17.45 5.59
N LYS A 551 19.17 17.25 6.82
CA LYS A 551 20.58 17.24 7.22
C LYS A 551 21.17 15.81 7.35
N TRP A 552 20.35 14.80 7.17
CA TRP A 552 20.70 13.38 7.25
C TRP A 552 20.95 12.83 5.85
N GLY A 553 21.69 11.72 5.74
CA GLY A 553 22.05 11.18 4.45
C GLY A 553 21.02 10.24 3.86
N LYS A 554 21.01 9.01 4.34
CA LYS A 554 20.09 7.96 3.85
C LYS A 554 19.87 6.91 4.92
N GLY A 555 18.63 6.42 5.02
CA GLY A 555 18.31 5.36 5.96
C GLY A 555 16.82 5.22 6.26
N CYS A 556 16.52 4.79 7.50
CA CYS A 556 15.16 4.60 8.00
C CYS A 556 15.01 5.15 9.42
N VAL A 557 13.77 5.47 9.81
CA VAL A 557 13.45 6.04 11.13
C VAL A 557 12.35 5.22 11.79
N TRP A 558 12.49 5.02 13.11
CA TRP A 558 11.46 4.40 13.97
C TRP A 558 11.09 5.32 15.11
N ILE A 559 9.80 5.38 15.41
CA ILE A 559 9.25 6.06 16.57
C ILE A 559 8.45 5.07 17.43
N ASN A 560 8.79 4.92 18.71
CA ASN A 560 8.09 3.99 19.61
C ASN A 560 7.91 2.57 19.02
N GLY A 561 8.89 2.07 18.26
CA GLY A 561 8.86 0.76 17.59
C GLY A 561 8.17 0.75 16.22
N HIS A 562 7.54 1.85 15.79
CA HIS A 562 6.91 1.95 14.46
C HIS A 562 7.90 2.46 13.42
N ASN A 563 8.10 1.70 12.34
CA ASN A 563 8.93 2.11 11.21
C ASN A 563 8.18 3.16 10.37
N LEU A 564 8.67 4.39 10.38
CA LEU A 564 8.07 5.53 9.64
C LEU A 564 8.36 5.47 8.14
N GLY A 565 9.40 4.78 7.72
CA GLY A 565 9.82 4.68 6.32
C GLY A 565 11.27 5.12 6.11
N ARG A 566 11.62 5.27 4.83
CA ARG A 566 12.94 5.67 4.36
C ARG A 566 13.06 7.19 4.25
N TYR A 567 14.26 7.69 4.45
CA TYR A 567 14.68 9.02 4.06
C TYR A 567 15.90 8.94 3.15
N TRP A 568 16.07 9.93 2.31
CA TRP A 568 17.23 10.07 1.45
C TRP A 568 17.45 11.55 1.11
N GLU A 569 18.67 12.05 1.33
CA GLU A 569 19.02 13.46 1.13
C GLU A 569 18.77 13.99 -0.29
N ILE A 570 18.74 13.10 -1.30
CA ILE A 570 18.50 13.52 -2.69
C ILE A 570 17.11 14.12 -2.91
N GLY A 571 16.15 13.83 -2.01
CA GLY A 571 14.77 14.32 -2.13
C GLY A 571 13.93 13.58 -3.18
N PRO A 572 12.71 14.07 -3.47
CA PRO A 572 12.16 15.38 -3.08
C PRO A 572 11.68 15.46 -1.63
N GLN A 573 11.38 14.32 -1.00
CA GLN A 573 10.94 14.22 0.38
C GLN A 573 12.10 14.47 1.33
N GLN A 574 12.03 15.57 2.10
CA GLN A 574 13.03 15.92 3.12
C GLN A 574 12.51 15.74 4.55
N THR A 575 11.20 15.56 4.73
CA THR A 575 10.58 15.33 6.03
C THR A 575 9.88 13.98 6.09
N ILE A 576 9.77 13.40 7.29
CA ILE A 576 8.99 12.18 7.53
C ILE A 576 7.82 12.50 8.45
N TYR A 577 6.61 12.17 8.02
CA TYR A 577 5.40 12.32 8.79
C TYR A 577 5.37 11.38 10.01
N VAL A 578 5.06 11.94 11.17
CA VAL A 578 4.85 11.23 12.44
C VAL A 578 3.41 11.43 12.89
N PRO A 579 2.57 10.42 12.81
CA PRO A 579 1.20 10.52 13.26
C PRO A 579 1.10 10.65 14.78
N ALA A 580 0.18 11.49 15.25
CA ALA A 580 -0.12 11.67 16.67
C ALA A 580 -0.42 10.36 17.40
N GLU A 581 -1.04 9.42 16.70
CA GLU A 581 -1.45 8.11 17.18
C GLU A 581 -0.27 7.22 17.63
N TRP A 582 0.94 7.49 17.12
CA TRP A 582 2.16 6.75 17.48
C TRP A 582 3.03 7.47 18.50
N LEU A 583 2.66 8.68 18.87
CA LEU A 583 3.29 9.44 19.95
C LEU A 583 2.57 9.21 21.29
N LYS A 584 3.32 9.37 22.37
CA LYS A 584 2.81 9.19 23.73
C LYS A 584 3.03 10.47 24.54
N LYS A 585 2.08 10.83 25.39
CA LYS A 585 2.35 11.76 26.48
C LYS A 585 3.41 11.15 27.40
N GLY A 586 4.41 11.92 27.77
CA GLY A 586 5.59 11.43 28.48
C GLY A 586 6.69 10.99 27.52
N LYS A 587 7.41 9.94 27.87
CA LYS A 587 8.62 9.47 27.17
C LYS A 587 8.32 8.82 25.83
N ASN A 588 9.05 9.25 24.80
CA ASN A 588 9.06 8.69 23.46
C ASN A 588 10.48 8.28 23.07
N GLU A 589 10.58 7.23 22.25
CA GLU A 589 11.83 6.69 21.72
C GLU A 589 11.94 6.96 20.22
N LEU A 590 13.14 7.36 19.79
CA LEU A 590 13.48 7.57 18.40
C LEU A 590 14.73 6.77 18.04
N ILE A 591 14.66 5.98 16.95
CA ILE A 591 15.80 5.28 16.39
C ILE A 591 15.97 5.70 14.93
N VAL A 592 17.20 6.02 14.54
CA VAL A 592 17.58 6.37 13.17
C VAL A 592 18.68 5.43 12.70
N PHE A 593 18.45 4.70 11.63
CA PHE A 593 19.50 3.98 10.91
C PHE A 593 20.09 4.91 9.87
N GLU A 594 21.34 5.32 10.05
CA GLU A 594 22.04 6.28 9.19
C GLU A 594 23.18 5.60 8.43
N LEU A 595 23.14 5.67 7.12
CA LEU A 595 24.07 5.02 6.21
C LEU A 595 25.25 5.90 5.83
N ILE A 596 25.09 7.23 5.79
CA ILE A 596 26.00 8.17 5.11
C ILE A 596 26.59 9.20 6.06
N HIS A 597 25.76 10.03 6.71
CA HIS A 597 26.17 11.15 7.57
C HIS A 597 26.19 10.76 9.04
N THR A 598 27.01 9.79 9.37
CA THR A 598 27.09 9.17 10.72
C THR A 598 27.55 10.11 11.83
N ASP A 599 27.98 11.33 11.50
CA ASP A 599 28.32 12.40 12.46
C ASP A 599 27.09 13.12 13.03
N LYS A 600 25.93 13.02 12.37
CA LYS A 600 24.71 13.70 12.82
C LYS A 600 24.17 13.11 14.11
N THR A 601 23.79 13.97 15.06
CA THR A 601 23.27 13.58 16.38
C THR A 601 22.07 14.41 16.80
N LEU A 602 21.71 15.43 16.04
CA LEU A 602 20.55 16.29 16.29
C LEU A 602 19.53 16.12 15.19
N LEU A 603 18.27 15.89 15.57
CA LEU A 603 17.14 15.78 14.65
C LEU A 603 16.09 16.80 15.03
N ASP A 604 15.78 17.67 14.08
CA ASP A 604 14.74 18.68 14.22
C ASP A 604 13.37 18.11 13.85
N ALA A 605 12.30 18.59 14.48
CA ALA A 605 10.93 18.33 14.09
C ALA A 605 10.25 19.64 13.68
N VAL A 606 9.46 19.58 12.62
CA VAL A 606 8.80 20.74 12.02
C VAL A 606 7.29 20.53 11.92
N THR A 607 6.55 21.64 11.77
CA THR A 607 5.08 21.62 11.73
C THR A 607 4.50 21.53 10.32
N GLN A 608 5.36 21.61 9.30
CA GLN A 608 4.97 21.52 7.89
C GLN A 608 5.86 20.52 7.16
N PRO A 609 5.35 19.73 6.20
CA PRO A 609 6.16 18.85 5.38
C PRO A 609 7.02 19.64 4.38
N GLU A 610 8.17 19.07 4.03
CA GLU A 610 8.98 19.49 2.89
C GLU A 610 9.10 18.31 1.93
N LEU A 611 8.29 18.34 0.86
CA LEU A 611 8.20 17.27 -0.14
C LEU A 611 8.74 17.67 -1.52
N ASN A 612 9.29 18.89 -1.69
CA ASN A 612 9.70 19.38 -3.01
C ASN A 612 11.12 19.96 -3.02
N LYS A 613 12.01 19.38 -2.27
CA LYS A 613 13.41 19.85 -2.23
C LYS A 613 14.38 18.79 -2.72
N LEU A 614 14.93 18.99 -3.90
CA LEU A 614 16.00 18.17 -4.44
C LEU A 614 17.37 18.68 -3.97
N ARG A 615 18.29 17.76 -3.69
CA ARG A 615 19.72 18.05 -3.61
C ARG A 615 20.41 17.58 -4.89
N LYS A 616 21.21 18.46 -5.46
CA LYS A 616 22.04 18.19 -6.63
C LYS A 616 23.30 17.39 -6.24
#